data_4c4cd3f7d8f4bbfac0efcd74ca2b0fab
#
_entry.id   4c4cd3f7d8f4bbfac0efcd74ca2b0fab
#
_cell.length_a   1.000
_cell.length_b   1.000
_cell.length_c   1.000
_cell.angle_alpha   90.00
_cell.angle_beta   90.00
_cell.angle_gamma   90.00
#
_symmetry.space_group_name_H-M   'P 1'
#
loop_
_entity.id
_entity.type
_entity.pdbx_description
1 polymer ?
#
loop_
_entity_poly.entity_id
_entity_poly.type
_entity_poly.pdbx_seq_one_letter_code
_entity_poly.pdbx_strand_id
1 'polypeptide(L)' 'MASLPKLVKATPQGGTIHKYQLSGGKTSFMRYLGCYLGTCKFCNDMQEASEFVSSIELSPKTL' A
#
# COMPACT_ATOMS: atom_id res chain seq x y z
N MET A 1 -11.91 7.02 -14.53
CA MET A 1 -11.08 8.07 -13.94
C MET A 1 -10.57 7.60 -12.57
N ALA A 2 -9.30 7.72 -12.33
CA ALA A 2 -8.72 7.26 -11.06
C ALA A 2 -8.83 8.34 -10.00
N SER A 3 -9.18 7.93 -8.78
CA SER A 3 -9.20 8.86 -7.67
C SER A 3 -7.79 9.09 -7.16
N LEU A 4 -7.63 10.19 -6.44
CA LEU A 4 -6.37 10.44 -5.78
C LEU A 4 -6.15 9.37 -4.70
N PRO A 5 -4.91 8.94 -4.50
CA PRO A 5 -4.64 7.99 -3.45
C PRO A 5 -4.96 8.56 -2.08
N LYS A 6 -5.47 7.71 -1.21
CA LYS A 6 -5.86 8.13 0.11
C LYS A 6 -5.05 7.35 1.13
N LEU A 7 -4.44 8.06 2.05
CA LEU A 7 -3.68 7.42 3.11
C LEU A 7 -4.64 6.70 4.05
N VAL A 8 -4.50 5.39 4.20
CA VAL A 8 -5.36 4.63 5.09
C VAL A 8 -4.62 4.14 6.32
N LYS A 9 -3.29 4.08 6.26
CA LYS A 9 -2.53 3.64 7.41
C LYS A 9 -1.11 4.19 7.33
N ALA A 10 -0.59 4.60 8.46
CA ALA A 10 0.80 5.00 8.56
C ALA A 10 1.38 4.36 9.81
N THR A 11 2.58 3.81 9.71
CA THR A 11 3.21 3.15 10.84
C THR A 11 4.24 4.05 11.48
N PRO A 12 4.55 3.82 12.77
CA PRO A 12 5.57 4.63 13.45
C PRO A 12 6.96 4.50 12.83
N GLN A 13 7.23 3.42 12.13
CA GLN A 13 8.52 3.23 11.51
C GLN A 13 8.64 3.92 10.15
N GLY A 14 7.58 4.52 9.66
CA GLY A 14 7.63 5.22 8.40
C GLY A 14 6.97 4.51 7.23
N GLY A 15 6.30 3.40 7.50
CA GLY A 15 5.54 2.72 6.47
C GLY A 15 4.21 3.41 6.23
N THR A 16 3.74 3.36 4.99
CA THR A 16 2.44 3.95 4.66
C THR A 16 1.69 3.03 3.73
N ILE A 17 0.37 3.08 3.83
CA ILE A 17 -0.51 2.33 2.96
C ILE A 17 -1.54 3.30 2.39
N HIS A 18 -1.59 3.37 1.08
CA HIS A 18 -2.54 4.23 0.38
C HIS A 18 -3.54 3.37 -0.36
N LYS A 19 -4.75 3.86 -0.45
CA LYS A 19 -5.81 3.18 -1.16
C LYS A 19 -6.07 3.90 -2.47
N TYR A 20 -6.06 3.15 -3.56
CA TYR A 20 -6.35 3.65 -4.88
C TYR A 20 -7.65 3.05 -5.36
N GLN A 21 -8.53 3.87 -5.87
CA GLN A 21 -9.75 3.40 -6.47
C GLN A 21 -9.64 3.60 -7.98
N LEU A 22 -9.68 2.50 -8.70
CA LEU A 22 -9.54 2.51 -10.14
C LEU A 22 -10.86 2.15 -10.78
N SER A 23 -11.24 2.88 -11.81
CA SER A 23 -12.45 2.62 -12.57
C SER A 23 -12.08 2.29 -13.98
N GLY A 24 -12.61 1.20 -14.47
CA GLY A 24 -12.37 0.82 -15.85
C GLY A 24 -13.64 0.30 -16.47
N GLY A 25 -14.24 1.07 -17.35
CA GLY A 25 -15.47 0.65 -17.99
C GLY A 25 -16.59 0.48 -17.01
N LYS A 26 -17.09 -0.74 -16.88
CA LYS A 26 -18.24 -1.01 -16.04
C LYS A 26 -17.87 -1.43 -14.63
N THR A 27 -16.58 -1.65 -14.37
CA THR A 27 -16.18 -2.14 -13.08
C THR A 27 -15.24 -1.15 -12.42
N SER A 28 -15.25 -1.17 -11.11
CA SER A 28 -14.28 -0.44 -10.33
C SER A 28 -13.64 -1.41 -9.36
N PHE A 29 -12.38 -1.21 -9.08
CA PHE A 29 -11.70 -2.05 -8.12
C PHE A 29 -10.71 -1.21 -7.33
N MET A 30 -10.33 -1.75 -6.21
CA MET A 30 -9.44 -1.05 -5.31
C MET A 30 -8.10 -1.74 -5.27
N ARG A 31 -7.06 -0.94 -5.14
CA ARG A 31 -5.72 -1.42 -4.93
C ARG A 31 -5.14 -0.70 -3.75
N TYR A 32 -4.24 -1.34 -3.08
CA TYR A 32 -3.55 -0.75 -1.95
C TYR A 32 -2.07 -0.68 -2.28
N LEU A 33 -1.46 0.44 -1.97
CA LEU A 33 -0.04 0.63 -2.21
C LEU A 33 0.66 0.73 -0.87
N GLY A 34 1.41 -0.30 -0.53
CA GLY A 34 2.21 -0.27 0.69
C GLY A 34 3.61 0.20 0.37
N CYS A 35 4.08 1.16 1.15
CA CYS A 35 5.41 1.73 0.94
C CYS A 35 6.17 1.79 2.24
N TYR A 36 7.48 1.58 2.15
CA TYR A 36 8.35 1.69 3.30
C TYR A 36 9.75 2.04 2.81
N LEU A 37 10.27 3.17 3.25
CA LEU A 37 11.62 3.62 2.92
C LEU A 37 11.90 3.57 1.42
N GLY A 38 10.95 4.06 0.62
CA GLY A 38 11.13 4.12 -0.82
C GLY A 38 10.77 2.86 -1.57
N THR A 39 10.46 1.79 -0.87
CA THR A 39 10.05 0.53 -1.49
C THR A 39 8.54 0.42 -1.44
N CYS A 40 7.90 0.28 -2.58
CA CYS A 40 6.46 0.22 -2.66
C CYS A 40 6.01 -1.00 -3.43
N LYS A 41 4.83 -1.49 -3.10
CA LYS A 41 4.24 -2.63 -3.77
C LYS A 41 2.74 -2.48 -3.79
N PHE A 42 2.14 -2.75 -4.94
CA PHE A 42 0.69 -2.78 -5.05
C PHE A 42 0.17 -4.10 -4.52
N CYS A 43 -0.86 -4.02 -3.70
CA CYS A 43 -1.47 -5.17 -3.08
C CYS A 43 -2.94 -5.21 -3.41
N ASN A 44 -3.54 -6.38 -3.30
CA ASN A 44 -4.94 -6.54 -3.68
C ASN A 44 -5.88 -6.15 -2.56
N ASP A 45 -5.46 -6.23 -1.31
CA ASP A 45 -6.30 -5.84 -0.20
C ASP A 45 -5.45 -5.26 0.92
N MET A 46 -6.15 -4.75 1.92
CA MET A 46 -5.51 -4.10 3.05
C MET A 46 -4.64 -5.05 3.85
N GLN A 47 -5.09 -6.27 3.99
CA GLN A 47 -4.33 -7.26 4.76
C GLN A 47 -3.00 -7.55 4.08
N GLU A 48 -3.02 -7.72 2.78
CA GLU A 48 -1.79 -7.98 2.03
C GLU A 48 -0.83 -6.80 2.14
N ALA A 49 -1.34 -5.59 2.01
CA ALA A 49 -0.51 -4.40 2.13
C ALA A 49 0.08 -4.29 3.54
N SER A 50 -0.72 -4.57 4.55
CA SER A 50 -0.27 -4.52 5.92
C SER A 50 0.82 -5.55 6.18
N GLU A 51 0.65 -6.75 5.65
CA GLU A 51 1.65 -7.80 5.80
C GLU A 51 2.95 -7.44 5.09
N PHE A 52 2.82 -6.83 3.92
CA PHE A 52 4.00 -6.42 3.18
C PHE A 52 4.81 -5.39 3.97
N VAL A 53 4.14 -4.35 4.47
CA VAL A 53 4.81 -3.30 5.21
C VAL A 53 5.41 -3.86 6.50
N SER A 54 4.65 -4.69 7.22
CA SER A 54 5.15 -5.28 8.45
C SER A 54 6.36 -6.16 8.20
N SER A 55 6.34 -6.92 7.13
CA SER A 55 7.44 -7.80 6.80
C SER A 55 8.71 -7.01 6.56
N ILE A 56 8.61 -5.90 5.85
CA ILE A 56 9.78 -5.07 5.59
C ILE A 56 10.27 -4.41 6.87
N GLU A 57 9.35 -3.97 7.71
CA GLU A 57 9.72 -3.31 8.96
C GLU A 57 10.42 -4.27 9.92
N LEU A 58 9.95 -5.51 9.95
CA LEU A 58 10.52 -6.51 10.84
C LEU A 58 11.85 -7.05 10.32
N SER A 59 12.05 -7.02 9.03
CA SER A 59 13.28 -7.48 8.42
C SER A 59 13.90 -6.36 7.62
N PRO A 60 14.39 -5.34 8.28
CA PRO A 60 15.01 -4.24 7.55
C PRO A 60 16.20 -4.77 6.78
N LYS A 61 16.22 -4.44 5.53
CA LYS A 61 17.30 -4.88 4.68
C LYS A 61 18.53 -4.09 5.05
N THR A 62 19.41 -4.72 5.73
CA THR A 62 20.68 -4.09 6.06
C THR A 62 21.67 -4.44 5.00
N LEU A 63 22.26 -3.47 4.49
CA LEU A 63 23.24 -3.71 3.44
C LEU A 63 24.61 -3.41 3.90
#